data_2bf6825abd01d5f307af94e2217becc5
#
_entry.id   2bf6825abd01d5f307af94e2217becc5
#
_cell.length_a   1.000
_cell.length_b   1.000
_cell.length_c   1.000
_cell.angle_alpha   90.00
_cell.angle_beta   90.00
_cell.angle_gamma   90.00
#
_symmetry.space_group_name_H-M   'P 1'
#
loop_
_entity.id
_entity.type
_entity.pdbx_description
1 polymer ?
#
loop_
_entity_poly.entity_id
_entity_poly.type
_entity_poly.pdbx_seq_one_letter_code
_entity_poly.pdbx_strand_id
1 'polypeptide(L)'
;MTRQLRLFALGFLLVPGALSQEPVADSVAPSGDEIIARVEIENGRRHALLKDYSIALQYTLQNPRFGKQAAVGVLMRYRQIEGERYTVLTRSGSGSLNFVIDKVLASETGASLPPESARHQINGANYRVRFLGTELAAGRSCYVLELTPRVKSRFLIIGKAWVDAESYGMVRLEGQFAASTSLLIGAPTLSEQFVKVQGFWLPAHVRSVSSSLLLGPSEMNIHFSNYQLQGDPQVPKAAAAATVSFPGALLATGYK
;
A
#
# COMPACT_ATOMS: atom_id res chain seq x y z
N MET A 1 31.51 -37.15 83.55
CA MET A 1 30.69 -37.79 82.50
C MET A 1 30.37 -36.75 81.43
N THR A 2 31.19 -36.69 80.36
CA THR A 2 31.08 -35.68 79.34
C THR A 2 30.98 -36.43 78.00
N ARG A 3 29.83 -36.32 77.35
CA ARG A 3 29.47 -36.98 76.15
C ARG A 3 29.82 -36.03 74.99
N GLN A 4 30.82 -36.41 74.21
CA GLN A 4 31.24 -35.68 72.97
C GLN A 4 30.25 -35.93 71.86
N LEU A 5 29.71 -34.87 71.27
CA LEU A 5 28.87 -34.88 70.09
C LEU A 5 29.75 -34.70 68.84
N ARG A 6 29.80 -35.70 67.96
CA ARG A 6 30.53 -35.61 66.70
C ARG A 6 29.64 -34.97 65.64
N LEU A 7 30.03 -33.80 65.12
CA LEU A 7 29.43 -33.17 63.95
C LEU A 7 29.94 -33.89 62.70
N PHE A 8 29.04 -34.45 61.90
CA PHE A 8 29.31 -34.87 60.53
C PHE A 8 29.15 -33.63 59.63
N ALA A 9 30.23 -33.16 59.00
CA ALA A 9 30.18 -32.16 57.94
C ALA A 9 29.90 -32.88 56.62
N LEU A 10 28.68 -32.66 56.06
CA LEU A 10 28.30 -33.12 54.73
C LEU A 10 28.80 -32.08 53.70
N GLY A 11 29.87 -32.43 52.98
CA GLY A 11 30.39 -31.59 51.91
C GLY A 11 29.44 -31.62 50.70
N PHE A 12 28.84 -30.47 50.39
CA PHE A 12 28.03 -30.24 49.19
C PHE A 12 28.98 -29.89 48.01
N LEU A 13 29.21 -30.83 47.11
CA LEU A 13 29.93 -30.62 45.86
C LEU A 13 29.02 -29.81 44.92
N LEU A 14 29.27 -28.48 44.80
CA LEU A 14 28.71 -27.63 43.75
C LEU A 14 29.38 -28.00 42.43
N VAL A 15 28.65 -28.70 41.55
CA VAL A 15 28.99 -28.85 40.14
C VAL A 15 28.58 -27.56 39.44
N PRO A 16 29.48 -26.78 38.83
CA PRO A 16 29.10 -25.69 37.97
C PRO A 16 28.45 -26.24 36.72
N GLY A 17 27.12 -26.16 36.65
CA GLY A 17 26.39 -26.41 35.41
C GLY A 17 26.74 -25.29 34.41
N ALA A 18 27.56 -25.65 33.42
CA ALA A 18 27.75 -24.80 32.24
C ALA A 18 26.38 -24.72 31.52
N LEU A 19 25.69 -23.57 31.68
CA LEU A 19 24.58 -23.18 30.82
C LEU A 19 25.17 -22.95 29.43
N SER A 20 25.10 -23.98 28.58
CA SER A 20 25.29 -23.80 27.15
C SER A 20 24.18 -22.86 26.67
N GLN A 21 24.50 -21.59 26.47
CA GLN A 21 23.69 -20.70 25.65
C GLN A 21 23.71 -21.29 24.24
N GLU A 22 22.62 -21.89 23.82
CA GLU A 22 22.40 -22.15 22.41
C GLU A 22 22.53 -20.82 21.67
N PRO A 23 23.31 -20.75 20.59
CA PRO A 23 23.39 -19.53 19.79
C PRO A 23 21.97 -19.25 19.29
N VAL A 24 21.41 -18.12 19.73
CA VAL A 24 20.21 -17.54 19.13
C VAL A 24 20.55 -17.42 17.64
N ALA A 25 19.91 -18.23 16.81
CA ALA A 25 20.07 -18.16 15.37
C ALA A 25 19.82 -16.69 14.98
N ASP A 26 20.86 -16.02 14.51
CA ASP A 26 20.76 -14.70 13.90
C ASP A 26 19.69 -14.83 12.81
N SER A 27 18.50 -14.34 13.07
CA SER A 27 17.45 -14.29 12.07
C SER A 27 17.92 -13.31 11.01
N VAL A 28 18.51 -13.84 9.95
CA VAL A 28 18.93 -13.06 8.79
C VAL A 28 17.73 -12.23 8.35
N ALA A 29 17.89 -10.91 8.39
CA ALA A 29 16.82 -10.00 7.96
C ALA A 29 16.40 -10.38 6.53
N PRO A 30 15.09 -10.44 6.25
CA PRO A 30 14.61 -10.86 4.94
C PRO A 30 15.08 -9.89 3.85
N SER A 31 15.44 -10.42 2.70
CA SER A 31 15.80 -9.60 1.54
C SER A 31 14.57 -8.88 0.96
N GLY A 32 14.79 -7.81 0.19
CA GLY A 32 13.70 -7.11 -0.50
C GLY A 32 12.92 -8.04 -1.45
N ASP A 33 13.62 -8.96 -2.13
CA ASP A 33 13.01 -9.92 -3.06
C ASP A 33 12.16 -10.96 -2.33
N GLU A 34 12.57 -11.42 -1.15
CA GLU A 34 11.76 -12.32 -0.32
C GLU A 34 10.50 -11.64 0.21
N ILE A 35 10.60 -10.38 0.66
CA ILE A 35 9.44 -9.63 1.14
C ILE A 35 8.45 -9.41 0.00
N ILE A 36 8.91 -8.98 -1.19
CA ILE A 36 8.02 -8.71 -2.31
C ILE A 36 7.36 -9.98 -2.83
N ALA A 37 8.06 -11.12 -2.85
CA ALA A 37 7.47 -12.41 -3.21
C ALA A 37 6.33 -12.80 -2.26
N ARG A 38 6.48 -12.55 -0.95
CA ARG A 38 5.39 -12.77 0.01
C ARG A 38 4.23 -11.80 -0.18
N VAL A 39 4.51 -10.53 -0.49
CA VAL A 39 3.48 -9.55 -0.86
C VAL A 39 2.67 -10.03 -2.06
N GLU A 40 3.33 -10.57 -3.10
CA GLU A 40 2.66 -11.10 -4.29
C GLU A 40 1.75 -12.30 -3.96
N ILE A 41 2.25 -13.26 -3.18
CA ILE A 41 1.48 -14.44 -2.75
C ILE A 41 0.25 -14.01 -1.95
N GLU A 42 0.42 -13.16 -0.95
CA GLU A 42 -0.69 -12.67 -0.12
C GLU A 42 -1.66 -11.81 -0.92
N ASN A 43 -1.21 -11.01 -1.85
CA ASN A 43 -2.06 -10.26 -2.76
C ASN A 43 -2.91 -11.20 -3.64
N GLY A 44 -2.31 -12.23 -4.23
CA GLY A 44 -3.03 -13.23 -5.02
C GLY A 44 -4.11 -13.96 -4.20
N ARG A 45 -3.76 -14.39 -2.98
CA ARG A 45 -4.70 -15.00 -2.04
C ARG A 45 -5.87 -14.07 -1.70
N ARG A 46 -5.57 -12.82 -1.44
CA ARG A 46 -6.56 -11.79 -1.08
C ARG A 46 -7.50 -11.50 -2.24
N HIS A 47 -6.97 -11.35 -3.46
CA HIS A 47 -7.77 -11.16 -4.67
C HIS A 47 -8.74 -12.31 -4.91
N ALA A 48 -8.35 -13.55 -4.60
CA ALA A 48 -9.23 -14.71 -4.70
C ALA A 48 -10.39 -14.68 -3.70
N LEU A 49 -10.21 -14.00 -2.55
CA LEU A 49 -11.23 -13.92 -1.48
C LEU A 49 -12.14 -12.70 -1.63
N LEU A 50 -11.64 -11.57 -2.11
CA LEU A 50 -12.42 -10.33 -2.26
C LEU A 50 -13.03 -10.26 -3.66
N LYS A 51 -14.27 -10.71 -3.80
CA LYS A 51 -14.96 -10.82 -5.09
C LYS A 51 -15.79 -9.60 -5.46
N ASP A 52 -16.47 -9.03 -4.47
CA ASP A 52 -17.36 -7.88 -4.63
C ASP A 52 -17.20 -6.91 -3.47
N TYR A 53 -17.12 -5.61 -3.76
CA TYR A 53 -17.21 -4.57 -2.74
C TYR A 53 -17.67 -3.24 -3.32
N SER A 54 -18.16 -2.36 -2.45
CA SER A 54 -18.42 -0.98 -2.79
C SER A 54 -17.76 -0.03 -1.80
N ILE A 55 -17.51 1.20 -2.26
CA ILE A 55 -16.75 2.19 -1.50
C ILE A 55 -17.18 3.60 -1.93
N ALA A 56 -17.28 4.50 -0.98
CA ALA A 56 -17.48 5.91 -1.24
C ALA A 56 -16.12 6.60 -1.40
N LEU A 57 -15.94 7.33 -2.48
CA LEU A 57 -14.76 8.09 -2.82
C LEU A 57 -15.08 9.59 -2.82
N GLN A 58 -14.21 10.39 -2.23
CA GLN A 58 -14.28 11.84 -2.31
C GLN A 58 -13.01 12.36 -2.98
N TYR A 59 -13.14 12.76 -4.23
CA TYR A 59 -12.08 13.45 -4.97
C TYR A 59 -12.12 14.93 -4.64
N THR A 60 -10.96 15.52 -4.35
CA THR A 60 -10.76 16.98 -4.31
C THR A 60 -9.53 17.34 -5.14
N LEU A 61 -9.66 18.36 -5.95
CA LEU A 61 -8.58 18.87 -6.79
C LEU A 61 -8.46 20.37 -6.56
N GLN A 62 -7.25 20.81 -6.25
CA GLN A 62 -6.94 22.23 -5.97
C GLN A 62 -5.81 22.70 -6.88
N ASN A 63 -5.96 23.92 -7.38
CA ASN A 63 -4.91 24.65 -8.08
C ASN A 63 -4.75 26.02 -7.41
N PRO A 64 -3.78 26.18 -6.49
CA PRO A 64 -3.58 27.40 -5.74
C PRO A 64 -3.23 28.61 -6.62
N ARG A 65 -2.51 28.38 -7.73
CA ARG A 65 -2.10 29.46 -8.64
C ARG A 65 -3.28 30.24 -9.20
N PHE A 66 -4.42 29.59 -9.44
CA PHE A 66 -5.63 30.19 -9.98
C PHE A 66 -6.76 30.31 -8.94
N GLY A 67 -6.51 29.97 -7.69
CA GLY A 67 -7.53 29.95 -6.65
C GLY A 67 -8.71 29.02 -6.96
N LYS A 68 -8.49 27.97 -7.78
CA LYS A 68 -9.54 27.05 -8.22
C LYS A 68 -9.53 25.77 -7.39
N GLN A 69 -10.73 25.28 -7.12
CA GLN A 69 -10.95 23.98 -6.49
C GLN A 69 -12.16 23.27 -7.09
N ALA A 70 -12.18 21.96 -7.01
CA ALA A 70 -13.31 21.11 -7.36
C ALA A 70 -13.39 19.92 -6.40
N ALA A 71 -14.61 19.41 -6.21
CA ALA A 71 -14.85 18.21 -5.42
C ALA A 71 -15.93 17.34 -6.09
N VAL A 72 -15.67 16.01 -6.13
CA VAL A 72 -16.55 15.02 -6.76
C VAL A 72 -16.69 13.83 -5.82
N GLY A 73 -17.94 13.57 -5.38
CA GLY A 73 -18.29 12.38 -4.63
C GLY A 73 -18.70 11.26 -5.57
N VAL A 74 -18.15 10.06 -5.35
CA VAL A 74 -18.29 8.92 -6.25
C VAL A 74 -18.59 7.66 -5.44
N LEU A 75 -19.47 6.82 -5.93
CA LEU A 75 -19.63 5.43 -5.50
C LEU A 75 -18.88 4.53 -6.48
N MET A 76 -17.87 3.83 -6.00
CA MET A 76 -17.19 2.79 -6.75
C MET A 76 -17.74 1.44 -6.34
N ARG A 77 -17.99 0.57 -7.33
CA ARG A 77 -18.32 -0.85 -7.15
C ARG A 77 -17.31 -1.68 -7.90
N TYR A 78 -16.70 -2.60 -7.20
CA TYR A 78 -15.81 -3.61 -7.77
C TYR A 78 -16.55 -4.94 -7.84
N ARG A 79 -16.46 -5.60 -8.98
CA ARG A 79 -16.82 -7.01 -9.18
C ARG A 79 -15.68 -7.71 -9.89
N GLN A 80 -15.28 -8.87 -9.40
CA GLN A 80 -14.11 -9.59 -9.92
C GLN A 80 -14.15 -9.82 -11.45
N ILE A 81 -15.32 -10.05 -12.02
CA ILE A 81 -15.52 -10.30 -13.46
C ILE A 81 -15.67 -9.00 -14.26
N GLU A 82 -16.26 -7.96 -13.67
CA GLU A 82 -16.61 -6.73 -14.36
C GLU A 82 -15.57 -5.60 -14.15
N GLY A 83 -14.68 -5.75 -13.15
CA GLY A 83 -13.77 -4.70 -12.72
C GLY A 83 -14.48 -3.61 -11.93
N GLU A 84 -13.87 -2.44 -11.92
CA GLU A 84 -14.34 -1.26 -11.20
C GLU A 84 -15.34 -0.45 -12.05
N ARG A 85 -16.44 -0.04 -11.42
CA ARG A 85 -17.44 0.85 -11.99
C ARG A 85 -17.66 2.05 -11.09
N TYR A 86 -17.62 3.24 -11.66
CA TYR A 86 -17.72 4.50 -10.95
C TYR A 86 -19.03 5.19 -11.27
N THR A 87 -19.75 5.62 -10.22
CA THR A 87 -20.99 6.42 -10.32
C THR A 87 -20.80 7.73 -9.60
N VAL A 88 -20.82 8.84 -10.32
CA VAL A 88 -20.73 10.19 -9.73
C VAL A 88 -22.03 10.49 -8.99
N LEU A 89 -21.94 10.83 -7.71
CA LEU A 89 -23.04 11.16 -6.82
C LEU A 89 -23.21 12.67 -6.63
N THR A 90 -22.07 13.37 -6.45
CA THR A 90 -22.04 14.81 -6.19
C THR A 90 -20.92 15.48 -6.95
N ARG A 91 -21.09 16.77 -7.25
CA ARG A 91 -20.10 17.56 -7.97
C ARG A 91 -20.19 19.02 -7.54
N SER A 92 -19.03 19.65 -7.30
CA SER A 92 -18.97 21.08 -6.97
C SER A 92 -17.67 21.72 -7.46
N GLY A 93 -17.61 23.04 -7.46
CA GLY A 93 -16.43 23.83 -7.78
C GLY A 93 -16.20 24.04 -9.29
N SER A 94 -14.94 24.26 -9.67
CA SER A 94 -14.52 24.66 -11.01
C SER A 94 -14.79 23.58 -12.06
N GLY A 95 -15.48 23.93 -13.15
CA GLY A 95 -15.79 23.03 -14.27
C GLY A 95 -14.52 22.47 -14.95
N SER A 96 -13.47 23.29 -15.10
CA SER A 96 -12.20 22.82 -15.69
C SER A 96 -11.49 21.79 -14.81
N LEU A 97 -11.53 21.92 -13.48
CA LEU A 97 -10.96 20.92 -12.58
C LEU A 97 -11.86 19.68 -12.47
N ASN A 98 -13.17 19.84 -12.52
CA ASN A 98 -14.09 18.73 -12.62
C ASN A 98 -13.83 17.88 -13.87
N PHE A 99 -13.55 18.50 -15.01
CA PHE A 99 -13.15 17.80 -16.23
C PHE A 99 -11.86 16.95 -16.03
N VAL A 100 -10.88 17.48 -15.29
CA VAL A 100 -9.67 16.71 -14.94
C VAL A 100 -10.02 15.48 -14.11
N ILE A 101 -10.89 15.64 -13.09
CA ILE A 101 -11.35 14.50 -12.26
C ILE A 101 -12.06 13.45 -13.14
N ASP A 102 -12.90 13.88 -14.10
CA ASP A 102 -13.57 12.95 -15.02
C ASP A 102 -12.58 12.15 -15.87
N LYS A 103 -11.49 12.79 -16.32
CA LYS A 103 -10.41 12.09 -17.05
C LYS A 103 -9.70 11.06 -16.18
N VAL A 104 -9.48 11.37 -14.91
CA VAL A 104 -8.91 10.42 -13.94
C VAL A 104 -9.85 9.24 -13.78
N LEU A 105 -11.13 9.45 -13.48
CA LEU A 105 -12.14 8.39 -13.32
C LEU A 105 -12.25 7.50 -14.57
N ALA A 106 -12.23 8.09 -15.77
CA ALA A 106 -12.25 7.34 -17.02
C ALA A 106 -11.01 6.47 -17.21
N SER A 107 -9.83 6.93 -16.77
CA SER A 107 -8.59 6.15 -16.84
C SER A 107 -8.55 5.01 -15.84
N GLU A 108 -9.10 5.17 -14.64
CA GLU A 108 -9.18 4.13 -13.62
C GLU A 108 -10.09 2.97 -14.06
N THR A 109 -11.24 3.27 -14.66
CA THR A 109 -12.17 2.25 -15.18
C THR A 109 -11.51 1.29 -16.18
N GLY A 110 -10.56 1.78 -17.00
CA GLY A 110 -9.82 0.95 -17.95
C GLY A 110 -8.61 0.22 -17.34
N ALA A 111 -8.03 0.76 -16.25
CA ALA A 111 -6.79 0.27 -15.67
C ALA A 111 -6.99 -0.94 -14.73
N SER A 112 -8.20 -1.18 -14.25
CA SER A 112 -8.52 -2.25 -13.28
C SER A 112 -8.58 -3.64 -13.90
N LEU A 113 -8.65 -3.75 -15.23
CA LEU A 113 -8.77 -5.03 -15.93
C LEU A 113 -7.44 -5.51 -16.53
N PRO A 114 -7.18 -6.85 -16.60
CA PRO A 114 -6.03 -7.39 -17.32
C PRO A 114 -6.10 -7.06 -18.83
N PRO A 115 -4.96 -6.84 -19.54
CA PRO A 115 -3.58 -6.89 -19.01
C PRO A 115 -3.08 -5.57 -18.38
N GLU A 116 -3.88 -4.51 -18.39
CA GLU A 116 -3.44 -3.19 -17.91
C GLU A 116 -3.11 -3.21 -16.42
N SER A 117 -3.90 -3.90 -15.59
CA SER A 117 -3.66 -4.00 -14.14
C SER A 117 -2.28 -4.58 -13.79
N ALA A 118 -1.73 -5.49 -14.61
CA ALA A 118 -0.42 -6.07 -14.40
C ALA A 118 0.73 -5.05 -14.51
N ARG A 119 0.55 -3.98 -15.31
CA ARG A 119 1.55 -2.94 -15.54
C ARG A 119 1.74 -1.99 -14.37
N HIS A 120 0.80 -1.98 -13.43
CA HIS A 120 0.78 -1.11 -12.26
C HIS A 120 1.21 -1.81 -10.97
N GLN A 121 1.34 -3.15 -10.99
CA GLN A 121 1.60 -3.94 -9.79
C GLN A 121 3.00 -3.70 -9.23
N ILE A 122 3.07 -3.59 -7.91
CA ILE A 122 4.33 -3.66 -7.17
C ILE A 122 4.67 -5.14 -6.99
N ASN A 123 5.57 -5.63 -7.83
CA ASN A 123 6.03 -7.02 -7.88
C ASN A 123 7.47 -7.10 -8.38
N GLY A 124 8.08 -8.27 -8.28
CA GLY A 124 9.45 -8.52 -8.72
C GLY A 124 9.65 -8.39 -10.25
N ALA A 125 8.59 -8.54 -11.06
CA ALA A 125 8.66 -8.37 -12.51
C ALA A 125 8.80 -6.89 -12.91
N ASN A 126 8.12 -5.99 -12.19
CA ASN A 126 8.12 -4.55 -12.49
C ASN A 126 9.22 -3.78 -11.76
N TYR A 127 9.71 -4.28 -10.60
CA TYR A 127 10.61 -3.56 -9.71
C TYR A 127 11.89 -4.34 -9.36
N ARG A 128 12.97 -3.59 -9.12
CA ARG A 128 14.05 -3.99 -8.23
C ARG A 128 13.70 -3.45 -6.86
N VAL A 129 13.78 -4.32 -5.85
CA VAL A 129 13.35 -4.00 -4.49
C VAL A 129 14.54 -4.12 -3.55
N ARG A 130 14.78 -3.11 -2.74
CA ARG A 130 15.82 -3.12 -1.70
C ARG A 130 15.18 -2.95 -0.33
N PHE A 131 15.43 -3.86 0.59
CA PHE A 131 15.04 -3.72 1.99
C PHE A 131 15.89 -2.65 2.67
N LEU A 132 15.23 -1.68 3.31
CA LEU A 132 15.88 -0.56 4.01
C LEU A 132 15.92 -0.73 5.52
N GLY A 133 15.10 -1.62 6.08
CA GLY A 133 14.93 -1.80 7.51
C GLY A 133 13.47 -1.91 7.91
N THR A 134 13.23 -1.81 9.22
CA THR A 134 11.89 -1.89 9.80
C THR A 134 11.54 -0.58 10.49
N GLU A 135 10.33 -0.06 10.26
CA GLU A 135 9.80 1.16 10.87
C GLU A 135 8.38 0.93 11.39
N LEU A 136 7.94 1.77 12.34
CA LEU A 136 6.54 1.85 12.74
C LEU A 136 5.78 2.75 11.78
N ALA A 137 4.73 2.20 11.14
CA ALA A 137 3.80 2.96 10.32
C ALA A 137 2.37 2.57 10.66
N ALA A 138 1.50 3.56 10.87
CA ALA A 138 0.11 3.34 11.32
C ALA A 138 -0.01 2.42 12.56
N GLY A 139 0.94 2.51 13.51
CA GLY A 139 0.99 1.70 14.73
C GLY A 139 1.41 0.23 14.53
N ARG A 140 1.95 -0.12 13.35
CA ARG A 140 2.38 -1.47 13.01
C ARG A 140 3.86 -1.51 12.63
N SER A 141 4.54 -2.61 12.95
CA SER A 141 5.89 -2.90 12.46
C SER A 141 5.83 -3.17 10.96
N CYS A 142 6.58 -2.41 10.17
CA CYS A 142 6.56 -2.49 8.72
C CYS A 142 7.97 -2.67 8.16
N TYR A 143 8.12 -3.56 7.20
CA TYR A 143 9.30 -3.59 6.34
C TYR A 143 9.27 -2.37 5.41
N VAL A 144 10.36 -1.63 5.35
CA VAL A 144 10.52 -0.50 4.43
C VAL A 144 11.30 -0.97 3.21
N LEU A 145 10.67 -0.82 2.05
CA LEU A 145 11.23 -1.23 0.77
C LEU A 145 11.48 0.00 -0.10
N GLU A 146 12.66 0.09 -0.68
CA GLU A 146 12.92 1.01 -1.78
C GLU A 146 12.51 0.35 -3.09
N LEU A 147 11.73 1.07 -3.88
CA LEU A 147 11.18 0.63 -5.15
C LEU A 147 11.87 1.34 -6.31
N THR A 148 12.53 0.59 -7.17
CA THR A 148 13.12 1.09 -8.42
C THR A 148 12.51 0.34 -9.61
N PRO A 149 11.71 0.98 -10.48
CA PRO A 149 11.15 0.33 -11.65
C PRO A 149 12.23 -0.25 -12.57
N ARG A 150 11.98 -1.45 -13.10
CA ARG A 150 12.88 -2.08 -14.09
C ARG A 150 12.84 -1.39 -15.45
N VAL A 151 11.72 -0.73 -15.76
CA VAL A 151 11.52 0.06 -16.96
C VAL A 151 10.95 1.42 -16.61
N LYS A 152 11.35 2.46 -17.33
CA LYS A 152 10.80 3.80 -17.15
C LYS A 152 9.36 3.82 -17.66
N SER A 153 8.40 4.04 -16.77
CA SER A 153 6.97 4.00 -17.07
C SER A 153 6.21 5.07 -16.30
N ARG A 154 5.21 5.64 -16.91
CA ARG A 154 4.25 6.56 -16.27
C ARG A 154 3.30 5.87 -15.28
N PHE A 155 3.35 4.55 -15.21
CA PHE A 155 2.52 3.72 -14.35
C PHE A 155 3.25 3.21 -13.11
N LEU A 156 4.57 3.35 -13.07
CA LEU A 156 5.41 2.87 -11.99
C LEU A 156 6.00 4.04 -11.22
N ILE A 157 6.26 3.85 -9.94
CA ILE A 157 6.81 4.87 -9.06
C ILE A 157 8.25 4.54 -8.65
N ILE A 158 9.07 5.55 -8.49
CA ILE A 158 10.34 5.50 -7.79
C ILE A 158 10.07 5.99 -6.37
N GLY A 159 10.30 5.18 -5.35
CA GLY A 159 9.95 5.59 -3.99
C GLY A 159 10.13 4.51 -2.94
N LYS A 160 9.26 4.54 -1.92
CA LYS A 160 9.27 3.61 -0.80
C LYS A 160 7.89 3.02 -0.56
N ALA A 161 7.88 1.76 -0.12
CA ALA A 161 6.69 1.05 0.35
C ALA A 161 6.91 0.58 1.79
N TRP A 162 5.90 0.74 2.63
CA TRP A 162 5.82 0.17 3.97
C TRP A 162 4.88 -1.02 3.93
N VAL A 163 5.42 -2.19 4.20
CA VAL A 163 4.73 -3.47 4.16
C VAL A 163 4.60 -3.99 5.58
N ASP A 164 3.38 -4.28 6.03
CA ASP A 164 3.12 -4.87 7.35
C ASP A 164 3.90 -6.18 7.55
N ALA A 165 4.70 -6.23 8.59
CA ALA A 165 5.62 -7.35 8.82
C ALA A 165 4.90 -8.67 9.16
N GLU A 166 3.66 -8.61 9.63
CA GLU A 166 2.84 -9.76 10.01
C GLU A 166 2.04 -10.32 8.82
N SER A 167 1.36 -9.44 8.07
CA SER A 167 0.39 -9.83 7.05
C SER A 167 0.86 -9.55 5.62
N TYR A 168 2.05 -8.99 5.43
CA TYR A 168 2.61 -8.60 4.13
C TYR A 168 1.68 -7.71 3.28
N GLY A 169 0.78 -6.97 3.93
CA GLY A 169 -0.08 -5.99 3.26
C GLY A 169 0.58 -4.63 3.17
N MET A 170 0.23 -3.88 2.13
CA MET A 170 0.68 -2.51 1.97
C MET A 170 0.04 -1.62 3.04
N VAL A 171 0.86 -0.85 3.77
CA VAL A 171 0.43 0.12 4.79
C VAL A 171 0.54 1.54 4.25
N ARG A 172 1.61 1.82 3.51
CA ARG A 172 1.89 3.14 2.93
C ARG A 172 2.78 2.99 1.70
N LEU A 173 2.58 3.87 0.74
CA LEU A 173 3.38 4.00 -0.47
C LEU A 173 3.69 5.48 -0.71
N GLU A 174 4.94 5.81 -0.99
CA GLU A 174 5.35 7.17 -1.31
C GLU A 174 6.39 7.18 -2.42
N GLY A 175 6.27 8.13 -3.31
CA GLY A 175 7.24 8.28 -4.39
C GLY A 175 6.83 9.27 -5.46
N GLN A 176 7.49 9.13 -6.59
CA GLN A 176 7.23 9.91 -7.80
C GLN A 176 7.07 8.94 -8.97
N PHE A 177 6.17 9.23 -9.89
CA PHE A 177 6.06 8.43 -11.12
C PHE A 177 7.38 8.44 -11.90
N ALA A 178 7.78 7.28 -12.42
CA ALA A 178 9.07 7.10 -13.09
C ALA A 178 9.15 7.83 -14.45
N ALA A 179 8.01 8.25 -14.99
CA ALA A 179 7.94 9.10 -16.18
C ALA A 179 6.78 10.09 -16.07
N SER A 180 6.95 11.22 -16.71
CA SER A 180 5.89 12.19 -16.92
C SER A 180 4.90 11.69 -17.98
N THR A 181 3.66 12.16 -17.89
CA THR A 181 2.62 11.90 -18.88
C THR A 181 2.68 12.85 -20.06
N SER A 182 3.36 14.00 -19.91
CA SER A 182 3.46 15.06 -20.91
C SER A 182 4.76 15.84 -20.72
N LEU A 183 5.29 16.42 -21.78
CA LEU A 183 6.45 17.33 -21.72
C LEU A 183 6.17 18.61 -20.92
N LEU A 184 4.90 18.99 -20.78
CA LEU A 184 4.48 20.20 -20.07
C LEU A 184 4.13 19.96 -18.62
N ILE A 185 3.98 18.71 -18.17
CA ILE A 185 3.62 18.32 -16.81
C ILE A 185 4.76 17.48 -16.26
N GLY A 186 5.37 17.91 -15.16
CA GLY A 186 6.38 17.13 -14.43
C GLY A 186 5.81 15.79 -13.95
N ALA A 187 6.69 14.83 -13.68
CA ALA A 187 6.26 13.57 -13.08
C ALA A 187 5.62 13.83 -11.71
N PRO A 188 4.38 13.38 -11.49
CA PRO A 188 3.69 13.64 -10.23
C PRO A 188 4.31 12.89 -9.05
N THR A 189 4.21 13.46 -7.86
CA THR A 189 4.45 12.73 -6.62
C THR A 189 3.17 12.05 -6.16
N LEU A 190 3.31 10.93 -5.44
CA LEU A 190 2.23 10.13 -4.88
C LEU A 190 2.53 9.82 -3.42
N SER A 191 1.53 9.96 -2.56
CA SER A 191 1.49 9.37 -1.22
C SER A 191 0.16 8.66 -1.06
N GLU A 192 0.22 7.37 -0.75
CA GLU A 192 -0.95 6.52 -0.56
C GLU A 192 -0.89 5.85 0.80
N GLN A 193 -2.00 5.86 1.51
CA GLN A 193 -2.17 5.23 2.81
C GLN A 193 -3.26 4.17 2.73
N PHE A 194 -3.05 3.09 3.46
CA PHE A 194 -3.97 1.95 3.50
C PHE A 194 -4.49 1.73 4.91
N VAL A 195 -5.68 1.15 4.99
CA VAL A 195 -6.34 0.78 6.24
C VAL A 195 -6.79 -0.67 6.18
N LYS A 196 -6.75 -1.35 7.32
CA LYS A 196 -7.21 -2.74 7.40
C LYS A 196 -8.70 -2.77 7.73
N VAL A 197 -9.54 -3.20 6.76
CA VAL A 197 -10.99 -3.32 6.89
C VAL A 197 -11.37 -4.79 6.79
N GLN A 198 -11.98 -5.36 7.83
CA GLN A 198 -12.35 -6.79 7.89
C GLN A 198 -11.21 -7.74 7.50
N GLY A 199 -9.96 -7.35 7.83
CA GLY A 199 -8.75 -8.10 7.50
C GLY A 199 -8.12 -7.75 6.14
N PHE A 200 -8.78 -7.01 5.25
CA PHE A 200 -8.24 -6.56 3.97
C PHE A 200 -7.54 -5.21 4.09
N TRP A 201 -6.33 -5.11 3.54
CA TRP A 201 -5.67 -3.83 3.38
C TRP A 201 -6.23 -3.13 2.14
N LEU A 202 -6.89 -2.00 2.37
CA LEU A 202 -7.61 -1.22 1.36
C LEU A 202 -7.14 0.23 1.39
N PRO A 203 -7.17 0.97 0.26
CA PRO A 203 -6.82 2.38 0.23
C PRO A 203 -7.62 3.18 1.26
N ALA A 204 -7.00 4.13 1.93
CA ALA A 204 -7.66 5.06 2.84
C ALA A 204 -7.58 6.48 2.32
N HIS A 205 -6.42 6.86 1.82
CA HIS A 205 -6.15 8.19 1.29
C HIS A 205 -5.07 8.16 0.24
N VAL A 206 -5.30 8.84 -0.86
CA VAL A 206 -4.31 9.10 -1.90
C VAL A 206 -4.13 10.61 -2.03
N ARG A 207 -2.89 11.07 -1.98
CA ARG A 207 -2.50 12.44 -2.27
C ARG A 207 -1.53 12.44 -3.43
N SER A 208 -1.82 13.24 -4.45
CA SER A 208 -0.93 13.40 -5.59
C SER A 208 -0.71 14.87 -5.90
N VAL A 209 0.54 15.25 -6.13
CA VAL A 209 0.93 16.60 -6.52
C VAL A 209 1.60 16.56 -7.87
N SER A 210 1.04 17.29 -8.83
CA SER A 210 1.61 17.53 -10.14
C SER A 210 1.98 18.99 -10.32
N SER A 211 2.99 19.29 -11.12
CA SER A 211 3.34 20.65 -11.48
C SER A 211 3.43 20.79 -13.00
N SER A 212 2.78 21.82 -13.52
CA SER A 212 2.80 22.16 -14.93
C SER A 212 3.47 23.52 -15.13
N LEU A 213 4.24 23.69 -16.20
CA LEU A 213 4.85 24.98 -16.54
C LEU A 213 3.81 26.10 -16.72
N LEU A 214 2.65 25.78 -17.27
CA LEU A 214 1.57 26.74 -17.54
C LEU A 214 0.63 26.92 -16.36
N LEU A 215 0.24 25.81 -15.69
CA LEU A 215 -0.80 25.81 -14.66
C LEU A 215 -0.24 25.86 -13.22
N GLY A 216 1.09 25.71 -13.05
CA GLY A 216 1.70 25.61 -11.73
C GLY A 216 1.34 24.30 -11.00
N PRO A 217 1.51 24.25 -9.67
CA PRO A 217 1.18 23.09 -8.89
C PRO A 217 -0.33 22.86 -8.78
N SER A 218 -0.71 21.58 -8.85
CA SER A 218 -2.08 21.12 -8.57
C SER A 218 -2.00 19.92 -7.64
N GLU A 219 -2.89 19.88 -6.67
CA GLU A 219 -2.97 18.81 -5.68
C GLU A 219 -4.32 18.10 -5.77
N MET A 220 -4.27 16.79 -5.93
CA MET A 220 -5.42 15.90 -5.88
C MET A 220 -5.37 15.07 -4.61
N ASN A 221 -6.49 15.03 -3.89
CA ASN A 221 -6.70 14.12 -2.77
C ASN A 221 -7.91 13.25 -3.07
N ILE A 222 -7.81 11.95 -2.71
CA ILE A 222 -8.90 10.99 -2.78
C ILE A 222 -9.03 10.35 -1.41
N HIS A 223 -10.16 10.55 -0.77
CA HIS A 223 -10.51 9.87 0.48
C HIS A 223 -11.45 8.71 0.19
N PHE A 224 -11.13 7.56 0.77
CA PHE A 224 -11.84 6.31 0.63
C PHE A 224 -12.57 6.01 1.95
N SER A 225 -13.88 5.78 1.89
CA SER A 225 -14.71 5.57 3.08
C SER A 225 -15.87 4.63 2.80
N ASN A 226 -16.58 4.21 3.88
CA ASN A 226 -17.80 3.41 3.78
C ASN A 226 -17.64 2.12 2.96
N TYR A 227 -16.55 1.38 3.24
CA TYR A 227 -16.30 0.07 2.64
C TYR A 227 -17.43 -0.91 2.98
N GLN A 228 -18.05 -1.48 1.97
CA GLN A 228 -19.02 -2.58 2.08
C GLN A 228 -18.46 -3.78 1.33
N LEU A 229 -17.89 -4.72 2.06
CA LEU A 229 -17.28 -5.92 1.51
C LEU A 229 -18.31 -7.05 1.50
N GLN A 230 -18.55 -7.65 0.32
CA GLN A 230 -19.31 -8.87 0.18
C GLN A 230 -18.31 -10.00 -0.06
N GLY A 231 -17.92 -10.68 1.01
CA GLY A 231 -17.01 -11.81 0.99
C GLY A 231 -17.71 -13.11 1.33
N ASP A 232 -17.07 -14.22 1.02
CA ASP A 232 -17.51 -15.54 1.47
C ASP A 232 -17.48 -15.57 3.03
N PRO A 233 -18.63 -15.87 3.70
CA PRO A 233 -18.69 -15.88 5.17
C PRO A 233 -17.79 -16.93 5.83
N GLN A 234 -17.11 -17.77 5.05
CA GLN A 234 -16.17 -18.79 5.57
C GLN A 234 -14.71 -18.35 5.70
N VAL A 235 -14.38 -17.08 5.40
CA VAL A 235 -13.01 -16.59 5.57
C VAL A 235 -12.72 -16.38 7.05
N PRO A 236 -11.76 -17.09 7.65
CA PRO A 236 -11.38 -16.86 9.04
C PRO A 236 -10.95 -15.40 9.23
N LYS A 237 -11.37 -14.77 10.32
CA LYS A 237 -11.11 -13.38 10.70
C LYS A 237 -9.63 -12.94 10.65
N ALA A 238 -8.70 -13.88 10.42
CA ALA A 238 -7.25 -13.69 10.43
C ALA A 238 -6.59 -13.59 9.04
N ALA A 239 -7.33 -13.73 7.92
CA ALA A 239 -6.70 -14.00 6.62
C ALA A 239 -6.98 -12.96 5.53
N ALA A 240 -7.19 -11.70 5.89
CA ALA A 240 -7.75 -10.82 4.88
C ALA A 240 -6.97 -9.53 4.67
N ALA A 241 -6.35 -9.39 3.52
CA ALA A 241 -5.90 -8.12 2.96
C ALA A 241 -5.88 -8.15 1.42
N ALA A 242 -6.36 -7.12 0.77
CA ALA A 242 -6.66 -7.08 -0.65
C ALA A 242 -5.45 -6.81 -1.56
N THR A 243 -5.53 -7.31 -2.78
CA THR A 243 -4.72 -6.79 -3.89
C THR A 243 -5.24 -5.41 -4.24
N VAL A 244 -4.45 -4.39 -3.98
CA VAL A 244 -4.72 -3.06 -4.49
C VAL A 244 -4.16 -3.02 -5.90
N SER A 245 -5.03 -3.01 -6.90
CA SER A 245 -4.67 -2.50 -8.21
C SER A 245 -4.38 -1.02 -8.00
N PHE A 246 -3.10 -0.63 -8.11
CA PHE A 246 -2.74 0.77 -7.94
C PHE A 246 -3.43 1.60 -9.01
N PRO A 247 -4.08 2.70 -8.64
CA PRO A 247 -4.50 3.70 -9.60
C PRO A 247 -3.27 4.43 -10.17
N GLY A 248 -2.36 3.68 -10.79
CA GLY A 248 -1.23 4.25 -11.54
C GLY A 248 -1.71 5.08 -12.75
N ALA A 249 -2.98 4.98 -13.08
CA ALA A 249 -3.64 5.78 -14.09
C ALA A 249 -4.04 7.19 -13.63
N LEU A 250 -3.97 7.47 -12.32
CA LEU A 250 -4.48 8.73 -11.73
C LEU A 250 -3.97 10.00 -12.39
N LEU A 251 -2.91 9.96 -13.20
CA LEU A 251 -2.32 11.13 -13.81
C LEU A 251 -1.83 10.91 -15.25
N ALA A 252 -2.25 9.80 -15.88
CA ALA A 252 -1.86 9.48 -17.25
C ALA A 252 -2.66 10.23 -18.32
N THR A 253 -3.61 11.05 -17.96
CA THR A 253 -4.35 11.86 -18.92
C THR A 253 -3.55 13.12 -19.30
N GLY A 254 -2.56 12.91 -20.17
CA GLY A 254 -2.01 14.01 -20.96
C GLY A 254 -3.11 14.56 -21.87
N TYR A 255 -3.30 15.86 -21.86
CA TYR A 255 -4.02 16.58 -22.91
C TYR A 255 -3.42 16.15 -24.27
N LYS A 256 -4.28 15.63 -25.15
CA LYS A 256 -4.04 15.74 -26.58
C LYS A 256 -4.40 17.12 -27.03
#